data_c69cac79b80a33bcf0ed78d8faf1bf51
#
_entry.id   c69cac79b80a33bcf0ed78d8faf1bf51
#
_cell.length_a   1.000
_cell.length_b   1.000
_cell.length_c   1.000
_cell.angle_alpha   90.00
_cell.angle_beta   90.00
_cell.angle_gamma   90.00
#
_symmetry.space_group_name_H-M   'P 1'
#
loop_
_entity.id
_entity.type
_entity.pdbx_description
1 polymer ?
#
loop_
_entity_poly.entity_id
_entity_poly.type
_entity_poly.pdbx_seq_one_letter_code
_entity_poly.pdbx_strand_id
1 'polypeptide(L)'
;MSYDVRYLINKGYSGDFGIERSFNITAVELVKRKIIAIDSERISLVQGPPGTGKTTVFQQVINECLDETDENEVFLYVAPTNKLVADMLARVASIYRNQEKTLEDLKKEVRVYGSRFRYGGEFEHLRKPIDDDVKIVLSTEYQRIYESEAARRYHLLIDEASKSPIHRPFITISDRLLELIQQSEKEGILESLNVIGDPKQAIALGDEYRGREDLLLLTNLIRGLLSEKLKMEVDRGEIDITEAAFQELRGTFYEFLEVTRRLPHPSETPISVGFYGGNLRAYKKADEILKEVANQWDTNEARELSNLNDDYFKTVDILNSAITTGVPIIYVHVRGDYLRDYLFNERRAKVGLLFSCAIKKILKENVTIVAPYVDQQLQMKLRMHHLYGDVLGEDIKAINFTTIHRMLGAEDSHIIAILGKERTGRLYHERTIYFMEPEVFNVQLSRHKKLLVIVGDLFKLRREAKKMYEYLSGEEPRSFQESSLKLKVKQLEMTTEQILELANISSYNTLRRVPSVSSGDGCLFFRWE
;
A
#
# COMPACT_ATOMS: atom_id res chain seq x y z
N MET A 1 -0.27 17.26 10.44
CA MET A 1 -1.24 16.83 11.48
C MET A 1 -0.46 16.39 12.69
N SER A 2 -0.90 16.74 13.88
CA SER A 2 -0.36 16.25 15.15
C SER A 2 -1.26 15.13 15.69
N TYR A 3 -0.67 14.18 16.39
CA TYR A 3 -1.37 13.01 16.94
C TYR A 3 -1.57 13.21 18.44
N ASP A 4 -2.80 13.28 18.90
CA ASP A 4 -3.14 13.35 20.31
C ASP A 4 -3.10 11.95 20.91
N VAL A 5 -2.18 11.73 21.83
CA VAL A 5 -1.92 10.42 22.47
C VAL A 5 -3.16 9.93 23.25
N ARG A 6 -3.87 10.83 23.93
CA ARG A 6 -5.12 10.50 24.65
C ARG A 6 -6.17 9.95 23.68
N TYR A 7 -6.37 10.63 22.54
CA TYR A 7 -7.32 10.18 21.53
C TYR A 7 -6.97 8.79 20.98
N LEU A 8 -5.69 8.54 20.70
CA LEU A 8 -5.22 7.27 20.15
C LEU A 8 -5.41 6.12 21.15
N ILE A 9 -5.09 6.34 22.41
CA ILE A 9 -5.29 5.34 23.47
C ILE A 9 -6.78 5.07 23.68
N ASN A 10 -7.60 6.12 23.80
CA ASN A 10 -9.04 5.95 23.95
C ASN A 10 -9.66 5.23 22.74
N LYS A 11 -9.18 5.50 21.52
CA LYS A 11 -9.59 4.77 20.32
C LYS A 11 -9.27 3.28 20.43
N GLY A 12 -8.10 2.92 20.95
CA GLY A 12 -7.72 1.52 21.21
C GLY A 12 -8.58 0.86 22.29
N TYR A 13 -8.94 1.60 23.36
CA TYR A 13 -9.80 1.09 24.44
C TYR A 13 -11.29 1.01 24.05
N SER A 14 -11.78 1.84 23.14
CA SER A 14 -13.20 1.91 22.75
C SER A 14 -13.51 1.34 21.37
N GLY A 15 -12.51 1.11 20.54
CA GLY A 15 -12.69 0.76 19.13
C GLY A 15 -12.45 -0.71 18.82
N ASP A 16 -13.00 -1.13 17.67
CA ASP A 16 -12.78 -2.44 17.05
C ASP A 16 -11.37 -2.57 16.41
N PHE A 17 -10.32 -2.44 17.20
CA PHE A 17 -9.05 -3.04 16.82
C PHE A 17 -9.04 -4.50 17.24
N GLY A 18 -10.09 -5.23 16.83
CA GLY A 18 -10.20 -6.65 17.13
C GLY A 18 -8.90 -7.36 16.72
N ILE A 19 -8.38 -8.17 17.62
CA ILE A 19 -7.34 -9.15 17.27
C ILE A 19 -8.08 -10.23 16.50
N GLU A 20 -8.45 -9.91 15.25
CA GLU A 20 -8.89 -10.94 14.33
C GLU A 20 -7.70 -11.88 14.13
N ARG A 21 -7.93 -13.17 14.33
CA ARG A 21 -6.93 -14.19 14.00
C ARG A 21 -6.39 -13.89 12.62
N SER A 22 -5.11 -13.63 12.54
CA SER A 22 -4.43 -13.32 11.29
C SER A 22 -4.59 -14.52 10.35
N PHE A 23 -4.98 -14.26 9.09
CA PHE A 23 -4.86 -15.29 8.04
C PHE A 23 -3.40 -15.61 7.74
N ASN A 24 -2.48 -14.84 8.29
CA ASN A 24 -1.05 -14.95 8.11
C ASN A 24 -0.40 -15.68 9.30
N ILE A 25 -0.99 -16.78 9.72
CA ILE A 25 -0.54 -17.57 10.88
C ILE A 25 0.93 -17.95 10.75
N THR A 26 1.38 -18.36 9.56
CA THR A 26 2.79 -18.76 9.30
C THR A 26 3.77 -17.62 9.58
N ALA A 27 3.43 -16.39 9.21
CA ALA A 27 4.28 -15.23 9.48
C ALA A 27 4.30 -14.88 10.97
N VAL A 28 3.15 -14.96 11.66
CA VAL A 28 3.09 -14.76 13.12
C VAL A 28 3.95 -15.81 13.84
N GLU A 29 3.81 -17.08 13.49
CA GLU A 29 4.58 -18.16 14.08
C GLU A 29 6.08 -18.03 13.78
N LEU A 30 6.47 -17.60 12.58
CA LEU A 30 7.86 -17.32 12.26
C LEU A 30 8.43 -16.26 13.21
N VAL A 31 7.76 -15.12 13.35
CA VAL A 31 8.23 -14.01 14.20
C VAL A 31 8.27 -14.44 15.68
N LYS A 32 7.23 -15.13 16.16
CA LYS A 32 7.19 -15.65 17.54
C LYS A 32 8.38 -16.56 17.86
N ARG A 33 8.68 -17.53 17.01
CA ARG A 33 9.85 -18.43 17.21
C ARG A 33 11.16 -17.65 17.36
N LYS A 34 11.30 -16.52 16.66
CA LYS A 34 12.50 -15.69 16.77
C LYS A 34 12.53 -14.86 18.06
N ILE A 35 11.38 -14.51 18.62
CA ILE A 35 11.26 -13.77 19.89
C ILE A 35 11.45 -14.70 21.08
N ILE A 36 10.73 -15.80 21.17
CA ILE A 36 10.80 -16.73 22.32
C ILE A 36 12.00 -17.69 22.26
N ALA A 37 12.95 -17.39 21.39
CA ALA A 37 14.26 -18.08 21.31
C ALA A 37 14.21 -19.60 21.10
N ILE A 38 13.19 -20.10 20.39
CA ILE A 38 13.14 -21.51 19.96
C ILE A 38 14.22 -21.79 18.91
N ASP A 39 14.49 -20.81 18.04
CA ASP A 39 15.49 -20.90 16.97
C ASP A 39 16.77 -20.15 17.37
N SER A 40 17.94 -20.72 17.01
CA SER A 40 19.24 -20.09 17.25
C SER A 40 19.46 -18.80 16.45
N GLU A 41 18.76 -18.66 15.33
CA GLU A 41 18.88 -17.55 14.41
C GLU A 41 17.68 -16.60 14.61
N ARG A 42 17.93 -15.44 15.17
CA ARG A 42 16.90 -14.52 15.67
C ARG A 42 16.49 -13.45 14.64
N ILE A 43 16.41 -13.81 13.36
CA ILE A 43 16.00 -12.91 12.28
C ILE A 43 14.74 -13.44 11.61
N SER A 44 13.73 -12.57 11.46
CA SER A 44 12.57 -12.84 10.61
C SER A 44 12.32 -11.71 9.62
N LEU A 45 12.05 -12.09 8.38
CA LEU A 45 11.72 -11.18 7.28
C LEU A 45 10.33 -11.51 6.77
N VAL A 46 9.43 -10.54 6.77
CA VAL A 46 8.05 -10.73 6.30
C VAL A 46 7.76 -9.78 5.14
N GLN A 47 7.50 -10.34 3.98
CA GLN A 47 7.00 -9.54 2.85
C GLN A 47 5.48 -9.49 2.89
N GLY A 48 4.95 -8.29 2.96
CA GLY A 48 3.50 -8.05 2.99
C GLY A 48 3.03 -7.16 1.84
N PRO A 49 2.45 -7.74 0.78
CA PRO A 49 1.77 -6.99 -0.28
C PRO A 49 0.71 -6.01 0.22
N PRO A 50 0.10 -5.20 -0.68
CA PRO A 50 -0.92 -4.24 -0.31
C PRO A 50 -2.11 -4.88 0.42
N GLY A 51 -2.45 -4.34 1.61
CA GLY A 51 -3.65 -4.75 2.35
C GLY A 51 -3.60 -6.14 2.99
N THR A 52 -2.41 -6.74 3.13
CA THR A 52 -2.26 -8.07 3.73
C THR A 52 -2.14 -8.08 5.25
N GLY A 53 -2.14 -6.91 5.90
CA GLY A 53 -2.15 -6.83 7.36
C GLY A 53 -0.76 -6.88 8.00
N LYS A 54 0.27 -6.29 7.39
CA LYS A 54 1.62 -6.17 7.94
C LYS A 54 1.65 -5.79 9.42
N THR A 55 1.11 -4.63 9.74
CA THR A 55 1.05 -4.12 11.12
C THR A 55 0.23 -5.01 12.05
N THR A 56 -0.74 -5.77 11.52
CA THR A 56 -1.53 -6.74 12.31
C THR A 56 -0.68 -7.94 12.73
N VAL A 57 0.30 -8.36 11.94
CA VAL A 57 1.25 -9.41 12.33
C VAL A 57 1.99 -8.98 13.60
N PHE A 58 2.56 -7.78 13.63
CA PHE A 58 3.25 -7.29 14.82
C PHE A 58 2.33 -7.08 16.01
N GLN A 59 1.09 -6.58 15.78
CA GLN A 59 0.09 -6.49 16.85
C GLN A 59 -0.17 -7.86 17.49
N GLN A 60 -0.36 -8.89 16.67
CA GLN A 60 -0.64 -10.24 17.17
C GLN A 60 0.58 -10.83 17.90
N VAL A 61 1.77 -10.64 17.35
CA VAL A 61 3.02 -11.08 17.98
C VAL A 61 3.20 -10.42 19.35
N ILE A 62 3.05 -9.09 19.47
CA ILE A 62 3.12 -8.40 20.74
C ILE A 62 2.07 -8.95 21.71
N ASN A 63 0.83 -9.15 21.26
CA ASN A 63 -0.23 -9.68 22.12
C ASN A 63 0.05 -11.09 22.65
N GLU A 64 0.70 -11.93 21.85
CA GLU A 64 0.97 -13.33 22.23
C GLU A 64 2.26 -13.49 23.01
N CYS A 65 3.27 -12.63 22.79
CA CYS A 65 4.58 -12.77 23.41
C CYS A 65 4.83 -11.82 24.59
N LEU A 66 3.97 -10.81 24.82
CA LEU A 66 4.22 -9.78 25.83
C LEU A 66 4.41 -10.34 27.25
N ASP A 67 3.69 -11.39 27.58
CA ASP A 67 3.75 -12.03 28.90
C ASP A 67 4.71 -13.26 28.92
N GLU A 68 5.30 -13.63 27.78
CA GLU A 68 6.26 -14.74 27.65
C GLU A 68 7.73 -14.27 27.65
N THR A 69 7.96 -12.97 27.46
CA THR A 69 9.31 -12.37 27.46
C THR A 69 9.79 -12.05 28.88
N ASP A 70 11.11 -12.06 29.06
CA ASP A 70 11.72 -11.74 30.33
C ASP A 70 11.48 -10.28 30.77
N GLU A 71 11.53 -9.99 32.08
CA GLU A 71 11.33 -8.64 32.62
C GLU A 71 12.31 -7.60 32.04
N ASN A 72 13.50 -8.05 31.63
CA ASN A 72 14.53 -7.19 31.02
C ASN A 72 14.39 -7.04 29.50
N GLU A 73 13.39 -7.66 28.87
CA GLU A 73 13.17 -7.58 27.43
C GLU A 73 12.14 -6.53 27.06
N VAL A 74 12.38 -5.85 25.95
CA VAL A 74 11.55 -4.74 25.46
C VAL A 74 11.21 -4.95 23.99
N PHE A 75 9.94 -4.83 23.64
CA PHE A 75 9.50 -4.72 22.25
C PHE A 75 9.74 -3.31 21.74
N LEU A 76 10.66 -3.14 20.80
CA LEU A 76 10.92 -1.86 20.16
C LEU A 76 10.35 -1.87 18.74
N TYR A 77 9.19 -1.23 18.59
CA TYR A 77 8.57 -1.01 17.29
C TYR A 77 9.07 0.27 16.65
N VAL A 78 9.61 0.16 15.43
CA VAL A 78 10.14 1.29 14.66
C VAL A 78 9.42 1.37 13.30
N ALA A 79 8.97 2.58 12.94
CA ALA A 79 8.30 2.82 11.67
C ALA A 79 8.74 4.16 11.04
N PRO A 80 8.68 4.30 9.69
CA PRO A 80 9.15 5.51 9.00
C PRO A 80 8.26 6.74 9.23
N THR A 81 7.04 6.58 9.77
CA THR A 81 6.11 7.71 9.90
C THR A 81 5.41 7.76 11.25
N ASN A 82 5.12 8.99 11.73
CA ASN A 82 4.32 9.19 12.94
C ASN A 82 2.91 8.57 12.85
N LYS A 83 2.36 8.41 11.65
CA LYS A 83 1.05 7.78 11.44
C LYS A 83 1.08 6.29 11.81
N LEU A 84 2.09 5.55 11.36
CA LEU A 84 2.24 4.13 11.68
C LEU A 84 2.46 3.91 13.19
N VAL A 85 3.27 4.76 13.81
CA VAL A 85 3.45 4.74 15.27
C VAL A 85 2.13 5.04 16.00
N ALA A 86 1.33 6.01 15.52
CA ALA A 86 0.02 6.31 16.07
C ALA A 86 -0.97 5.14 15.92
N ASP A 87 -0.99 4.50 14.76
CA ASP A 87 -1.83 3.33 14.51
C ASP A 87 -1.40 2.14 15.41
N MET A 88 -0.09 1.95 15.62
CA MET A 88 0.41 0.91 16.52
C MET A 88 0.09 1.22 17.98
N LEU A 89 0.18 2.47 18.44
CA LEU A 89 -0.21 2.85 19.81
C LEU A 89 -1.68 2.52 20.10
N ALA A 90 -2.59 2.80 19.16
CA ALA A 90 -3.99 2.46 19.33
C ALA A 90 -4.21 0.92 19.39
N ARG A 91 -3.42 0.15 18.64
CA ARG A 91 -3.43 -1.32 18.68
C ARG A 91 -2.88 -1.87 20.00
N VAL A 92 -1.78 -1.31 20.50
CA VAL A 92 -1.22 -1.65 21.82
C VAL A 92 -2.24 -1.37 22.93
N ALA A 93 -2.91 -0.22 22.88
CA ALA A 93 -3.99 0.08 23.84
C ALA A 93 -5.14 -0.96 23.76
N SER A 94 -5.46 -1.45 22.55
CA SER A 94 -6.44 -2.54 22.38
C SER A 94 -5.95 -3.88 22.96
N ILE A 95 -4.64 -4.19 22.84
CA ILE A 95 -4.06 -5.38 23.46
C ILE A 95 -4.22 -5.31 24.99
N TYR A 96 -3.83 -4.20 25.60
CA TYR A 96 -3.95 -4.00 27.05
C TYR A 96 -5.41 -4.16 27.53
N ARG A 97 -6.35 -3.54 26.84
CA ARG A 97 -7.78 -3.73 27.12
C ARG A 97 -8.20 -5.20 27.05
N ASN A 98 -7.79 -5.92 26.00
CA ASN A 98 -8.21 -7.32 25.81
C ASN A 98 -7.56 -8.27 26.82
N GLN A 99 -6.41 -7.91 27.38
CA GLN A 99 -5.74 -8.60 28.48
C GLN A 99 -6.22 -8.12 29.87
N GLU A 100 -7.30 -7.32 29.92
CA GLU A 100 -7.86 -6.75 31.15
C GLU A 100 -6.87 -5.87 31.95
N LYS A 101 -5.79 -5.40 31.29
CA LYS A 101 -4.82 -4.46 31.87
C LYS A 101 -5.42 -3.05 31.92
N THR A 102 -5.03 -2.30 32.94
CA THR A 102 -5.54 -0.94 33.18
C THR A 102 -4.83 0.11 32.30
N LEU A 103 -5.40 1.31 32.26
CA LEU A 103 -4.73 2.46 31.65
C LEU A 103 -3.42 2.82 32.38
N GLU A 104 -3.35 2.60 33.69
CA GLU A 104 -2.13 2.85 34.47
C GLU A 104 -1.02 1.85 34.12
N ASP A 105 -1.36 0.58 33.86
CA ASP A 105 -0.39 -0.41 33.37
C ASP A 105 0.17 0.02 32.00
N LEU A 106 -0.70 0.44 31.07
CA LEU A 106 -0.25 0.96 29.77
C LEU A 106 0.68 2.19 29.95
N LYS A 107 0.32 3.12 30.83
CA LYS A 107 1.14 4.29 31.10
C LYS A 107 2.51 3.91 31.67
N LYS A 108 2.58 2.90 32.51
CA LYS A 108 3.80 2.39 33.13
C LYS A 108 4.68 1.66 32.11
N GLU A 109 4.10 0.76 31.33
CA GLU A 109 4.82 -0.20 30.50
C GLU A 109 5.10 0.29 29.07
N VAL A 110 4.52 1.41 28.60
CA VAL A 110 4.64 1.89 27.22
C VAL A 110 5.36 3.24 27.13
N ARG A 111 6.23 3.39 26.12
CA ARG A 111 6.85 4.67 25.75
C ARG A 111 6.59 4.95 24.26
N VAL A 112 6.45 6.24 23.91
CA VAL A 112 6.14 6.66 22.54
C VAL A 112 7.03 7.83 22.15
N TYR A 113 7.73 7.72 21.01
CA TYR A 113 8.61 8.77 20.53
C TYR A 113 8.24 9.14 19.08
N GLY A 114 8.07 10.44 18.87
CA GLY A 114 7.80 10.98 17.55
C GLY A 114 7.57 12.48 17.58
N SER A 115 8.02 13.19 16.56
CA SER A 115 8.03 14.66 16.52
C SER A 115 6.64 15.31 16.48
N ARG A 116 5.58 14.54 16.18
CA ARG A 116 4.21 15.06 16.03
C ARG A 116 3.23 14.58 17.09
N PHE A 117 3.71 13.90 18.13
CA PHE A 117 2.86 13.48 19.22
C PHE A 117 2.65 14.60 20.23
N ARG A 118 1.42 14.76 20.68
CA ARG A 118 1.01 15.66 21.76
C ARG A 118 0.72 14.82 22.99
N TYR A 119 1.51 15.02 24.01
CA TYR A 119 1.36 14.40 25.31
C TYR A 119 0.68 15.41 26.21
N GLY A 120 -0.54 15.22 26.60
CA GLY A 120 -1.27 16.16 27.47
C GLY A 120 -1.42 15.60 28.87
N GLY A 121 -1.13 16.40 29.91
CA GLY A 121 -1.41 16.08 31.31
C GLY A 121 -0.80 14.75 31.76
N GLU A 122 -1.64 13.78 32.09
CA GLU A 122 -1.25 12.46 32.61
C GLU A 122 -0.44 11.58 31.66
N PHE A 123 -0.33 11.94 30.37
CA PHE A 123 0.40 11.18 29.35
C PHE A 123 1.82 11.69 29.07
N GLU A 124 2.28 12.73 29.78
CA GLU A 124 3.64 13.27 29.63
C GLU A 124 4.73 12.22 29.91
N HIS A 125 4.46 11.28 30.79
CA HIS A 125 5.41 10.23 31.14
C HIS A 125 5.66 9.22 30.03
N LEU A 126 4.77 9.08 29.01
CA LEU A 126 5.03 8.23 27.84
C LEU A 126 6.23 8.71 26.99
N ARG A 127 6.71 9.92 27.24
CA ARG A 127 7.89 10.50 26.59
C ARG A 127 9.18 10.37 27.41
N LYS A 128 9.09 9.85 28.65
CA LYS A 128 10.26 9.69 29.52
C LYS A 128 11.25 8.66 28.97
N PRO A 129 12.50 8.64 29.46
CA PRO A 129 13.44 7.56 29.19
C PRO A 129 12.86 6.18 29.49
N ILE A 130 13.44 5.16 28.89
CA ILE A 130 13.08 3.76 29.14
C ILE A 130 13.62 3.40 30.51
N ASP A 131 12.74 2.97 31.41
CA ASP A 131 13.03 2.47 32.75
C ASP A 131 12.70 0.98 32.86
N ASP A 132 12.92 0.38 34.02
CA ASP A 132 12.79 -1.07 34.21
C ASP A 132 11.37 -1.61 34.03
N ASP A 133 10.36 -0.77 34.17
CA ASP A 133 8.97 -1.16 34.00
C ASP A 133 8.50 -1.18 32.53
N VAL A 134 9.28 -0.63 31.60
CA VAL A 134 8.88 -0.48 30.22
C VAL A 134 8.98 -1.80 29.47
N LYS A 135 7.90 -2.22 28.85
CA LYS A 135 7.82 -3.43 28.02
C LYS A 135 7.70 -3.14 26.51
N ILE A 136 7.14 -1.98 26.17
CA ILE A 136 6.91 -1.62 24.76
C ILE A 136 7.37 -0.19 24.49
N VAL A 137 8.17 -0.03 23.46
CA VAL A 137 8.61 1.26 22.93
C VAL A 137 8.15 1.40 21.48
N LEU A 138 7.46 2.49 21.19
CA LEU A 138 6.97 2.82 19.85
C LEU A 138 7.69 4.07 19.36
N SER A 139 8.40 4.00 18.22
CA SER A 139 9.21 5.13 17.74
C SER A 139 9.17 5.28 16.22
N THR A 140 9.40 6.51 15.77
CA THR A 140 9.77 6.72 14.37
C THR A 140 11.27 6.56 14.18
N GLU A 141 11.71 6.13 13.00
CA GLU A 141 13.13 5.95 12.63
C GLU A 141 13.98 7.22 12.70
N TYR A 142 13.38 8.37 13.00
CA TYR A 142 14.04 9.68 13.10
C TYR A 142 14.21 10.16 14.54
N GLN A 143 13.79 9.39 15.54
CA GLN A 143 13.87 9.76 16.94
C GLN A 143 14.97 8.98 17.64
N ARG A 144 15.77 9.67 18.43
CA ARG A 144 16.66 9.02 19.37
C ARG A 144 15.87 8.57 20.60
N ILE A 145 16.10 7.35 21.01
CA ILE A 145 15.53 6.76 22.20
C ILE A 145 16.56 6.92 23.32
N TYR A 146 16.12 7.40 24.45
CA TYR A 146 16.98 7.56 25.63
C TYR A 146 16.67 6.43 26.60
N GLU A 147 17.70 5.63 26.89
CA GLU A 147 17.65 4.60 27.91
C GLU A 147 18.03 5.18 29.27
N SER A 148 17.45 4.63 30.34
CA SER A 148 18.01 4.70 31.67
C SER A 148 19.29 3.84 31.75
N GLU A 149 20.07 3.93 32.83
CA GLU A 149 21.36 3.27 32.96
C GLU A 149 21.32 1.72 32.92
N ALA A 150 20.14 1.11 32.96
CA ALA A 150 19.96 -0.34 32.88
C ALA A 150 20.12 -0.85 31.43
N ALA A 151 20.98 -1.82 31.23
CA ALA A 151 21.11 -2.51 29.94
C ALA A 151 19.89 -3.40 29.71
N ARG A 152 19.03 -3.00 28.79
CA ARG A 152 17.84 -3.75 28.36
C ARG A 152 18.13 -4.54 27.10
N ARG A 153 17.41 -5.64 26.90
CA ARG A 153 17.46 -6.46 25.68
C ARG A 153 16.25 -6.17 24.79
N TYR A 154 16.45 -6.03 23.50
CA TYR A 154 15.42 -5.57 22.59
C TYR A 154 15.00 -6.62 21.55
N HIS A 155 13.68 -6.82 21.42
CA HIS A 155 13.05 -7.39 20.25
C HIS A 155 12.71 -6.26 19.28
N LEU A 156 13.50 -6.11 18.23
CA LEU A 156 13.32 -5.02 17.27
C LEU A 156 12.28 -5.41 16.21
N LEU A 157 11.20 -4.62 16.11
CA LEU A 157 10.10 -4.80 15.16
C LEU A 157 10.09 -3.62 14.19
N ILE A 158 10.59 -3.80 12.97
CA ILE A 158 10.67 -2.73 11.96
C ILE A 158 9.56 -2.86 10.94
N ASP A 159 8.62 -1.90 10.93
CA ASP A 159 7.51 -1.86 9.99
C ASP A 159 7.82 -0.98 8.76
N GLU A 160 7.26 -1.32 7.61
CA GLU A 160 7.47 -0.67 6.31
C GLU A 160 8.96 -0.54 5.93
N ALA A 161 9.76 -1.53 6.30
CA ALA A 161 11.22 -1.56 6.15
C ALA A 161 11.71 -1.49 4.69
N SER A 162 10.85 -1.75 3.73
CA SER A 162 11.13 -1.54 2.30
C SER A 162 11.24 -0.06 1.89
N LYS A 163 10.93 0.86 2.82
CA LYS A 163 11.04 2.32 2.63
C LYS A 163 12.17 2.93 3.43
N SER A 164 12.72 2.16 4.35
CA SER A 164 13.76 2.62 5.27
C SER A 164 15.14 2.27 4.72
N PRO A 165 16.03 3.26 4.55
CA PRO A 165 17.44 3.00 4.28
C PRO A 165 18.07 2.16 5.38
N ILE A 166 19.01 1.30 5.04
CA ILE A 166 19.64 0.30 5.94
C ILE A 166 20.05 0.90 7.29
N HIS A 167 20.63 2.08 7.29
CA HIS A 167 21.21 2.70 8.50
C HIS A 167 20.17 3.40 9.39
N ARG A 168 19.02 3.85 8.84
CA ARG A 168 18.09 4.74 9.57
C ARG A 168 17.40 4.11 10.78
N PRO A 169 16.81 2.89 10.67
CA PRO A 169 16.17 2.28 11.84
C PRO A 169 17.11 2.06 13.01
N PHE A 170 18.40 1.90 12.73
CA PHE A 170 19.42 1.65 13.74
C PHE A 170 19.98 2.93 14.40
N ILE A 171 19.97 4.07 13.68
CA ILE A 171 20.33 5.37 14.27
C ILE A 171 19.36 5.76 15.39
N THR A 172 18.11 5.30 15.32
CA THR A 172 17.08 5.59 16.30
C THR A 172 17.46 5.09 17.70
N ILE A 173 18.18 3.99 17.77
CA ILE A 173 18.45 3.26 19.00
C ILE A 173 19.80 3.66 19.65
N SER A 174 20.56 4.52 19.03
CA SER A 174 21.89 5.03 19.35
C SER A 174 22.99 4.51 18.44
N ASP A 175 24.09 5.27 18.34
CA ASP A 175 25.34 4.82 17.70
C ASP A 175 25.82 3.47 18.28
N ARG A 176 25.41 3.18 19.53
CA ARG A 176 25.70 1.97 20.27
C ARG A 176 25.03 0.72 19.70
N LEU A 177 23.83 0.81 19.06
CA LEU A 177 23.19 -0.38 18.47
C LEU A 177 23.83 -0.77 17.14
N LEU A 178 24.29 0.20 16.35
CA LEU A 178 25.11 -0.09 15.17
C LEU A 178 26.42 -0.80 15.58
N GLU A 179 27.05 -0.34 16.66
CA GLU A 179 28.22 -1.00 17.23
C GLU A 179 27.87 -2.41 17.73
N LEU A 180 26.71 -2.61 18.31
CA LEU A 180 26.27 -3.89 18.88
C LEU A 180 25.82 -4.89 17.81
N ILE A 181 25.18 -4.44 16.73
CA ILE A 181 24.92 -5.30 15.56
C ILE A 181 26.23 -5.73 14.88
N GLN A 182 27.23 -4.86 14.88
CA GLN A 182 28.58 -5.17 14.40
C GLN A 182 29.39 -6.04 15.38
N GLN A 183 29.05 -6.00 16.66
CA GLN A 183 29.70 -6.75 17.75
C GLN A 183 28.90 -7.98 18.21
N SER A 184 27.92 -8.43 17.44
CA SER A 184 26.89 -9.43 17.79
C SER A 184 27.38 -10.78 18.33
N GLU A 185 28.67 -10.94 18.57
CA GLU A 185 29.24 -12.10 19.23
C GLU A 185 29.45 -11.92 20.75
N LYS A 186 29.18 -10.75 21.34
CA LYS A 186 29.42 -10.49 22.75
C LYS A 186 28.26 -9.73 23.41
N GLU A 187 27.47 -10.46 24.19
CA GLU A 187 26.46 -9.96 25.17
C GLU A 187 25.45 -8.96 24.54
N GLY A 188 24.51 -9.53 23.75
CA GLY A 188 23.65 -8.76 22.87
C GLY A 188 22.54 -8.00 23.58
N ILE A 189 22.42 -6.72 23.28
CA ILE A 189 21.22 -5.91 23.53
C ILE A 189 20.11 -6.27 22.53
N LEU A 190 20.47 -6.83 21.36
CA LEU A 190 19.50 -7.25 20.35
C LEU A 190 19.16 -8.75 20.51
N GLU A 191 17.96 -9.02 21.03
CA GLU A 191 17.47 -10.38 21.19
C GLU A 191 16.90 -10.94 19.88
N SER A 192 16.14 -10.13 19.12
CA SER A 192 15.68 -10.53 17.80
C SER A 192 15.48 -9.33 16.86
N LEU A 193 15.67 -9.58 15.55
CA LEU A 193 15.42 -8.62 14.48
C LEU A 193 14.27 -9.11 13.61
N ASN A 194 13.14 -8.43 13.67
CA ASN A 194 11.92 -8.78 12.96
C ASN A 194 11.54 -7.64 12.02
N VAL A 195 11.55 -7.91 10.73
CA VAL A 195 11.44 -6.89 9.69
C VAL A 195 10.27 -7.20 8.79
N ILE A 196 9.35 -6.24 8.65
CA ILE A 196 8.20 -6.38 7.77
C ILE A 196 8.12 -5.21 6.78
N GLY A 197 7.80 -5.52 5.52
CA GLY A 197 7.71 -4.53 4.47
C GLY A 197 7.25 -5.13 3.15
N ASP A 198 7.47 -4.42 2.06
CA ASP A 198 7.20 -4.93 0.72
C ASP A 198 8.15 -4.29 -0.31
N PRO A 199 9.15 -5.03 -0.80
CA PRO A 199 10.09 -4.54 -1.80
C PRO A 199 9.39 -3.99 -3.06
N LYS A 200 8.23 -4.54 -3.41
CA LYS A 200 7.43 -4.10 -4.57
C LYS A 200 6.61 -2.84 -4.32
N GLN A 201 6.69 -2.25 -3.14
CA GLN A 201 6.16 -0.94 -2.77
C GLN A 201 7.25 -0.01 -2.23
N ALA A 202 8.50 -0.33 -2.49
CA ALA A 202 9.66 0.42 -2.07
C ALA A 202 9.76 1.72 -2.87
N ILE A 203 9.04 2.75 -2.41
CA ILE A 203 9.21 4.12 -2.90
C ILE A 203 10.22 4.79 -1.98
N ALA A 204 11.44 4.94 -2.46
CA ALA A 204 12.51 5.57 -1.70
C ALA A 204 12.12 6.97 -1.21
N LEU A 205 12.31 7.21 0.08
CA LEU A 205 12.07 8.50 0.72
C LEU A 205 13.32 9.38 0.57
N GLY A 206 13.60 9.83 -0.65
CA GLY A 206 14.70 10.71 -0.98
C GLY A 206 15.29 10.41 -2.37
N ASP A 207 15.67 11.46 -3.09
CA ASP A 207 16.21 11.32 -4.43
C ASP A 207 17.56 10.54 -4.43
N GLU A 208 18.27 10.51 -3.31
CA GLU A 208 19.54 9.80 -3.14
C GLU A 208 19.42 8.26 -3.17
N TYR A 209 18.24 7.72 -2.88
CA TYR A 209 18.00 6.26 -2.87
C TYR A 209 17.29 5.76 -4.12
N ARG A 210 17.00 6.65 -5.04
CA ARG A 210 16.31 6.32 -6.28
C ARG A 210 17.16 5.42 -7.17
N GLY A 211 16.63 4.27 -7.58
CA GLY A 211 17.39 3.27 -8.33
C GLY A 211 18.46 2.55 -7.49
N ARG A 212 18.35 2.64 -6.17
CA ARG A 212 19.25 2.02 -5.19
C ARG A 212 18.43 1.24 -4.15
N GLU A 213 17.50 0.40 -4.62
CA GLU A 213 16.63 -0.43 -3.78
C GLU A 213 17.45 -1.42 -2.93
N ASP A 214 18.66 -1.74 -3.38
CA ASP A 214 19.67 -2.50 -2.63
C ASP A 214 20.08 -1.84 -1.31
N LEU A 215 19.88 -0.53 -1.16
CA LEU A 215 20.13 0.20 0.08
C LEU A 215 18.93 0.24 1.03
N LEU A 216 17.80 -0.33 0.64
CA LEU A 216 16.62 -0.42 1.51
C LEU A 216 16.69 -1.67 2.38
N LEU A 217 16.33 -1.51 3.65
CA LEU A 217 16.61 -2.49 4.68
C LEU A 217 16.11 -3.89 4.35
N LEU A 218 14.82 -4.04 4.02
CA LEU A 218 14.25 -5.38 3.77
C LEU A 218 14.91 -6.06 2.56
N THR A 219 15.09 -5.34 1.46
CA THR A 219 15.74 -5.86 0.25
C THR A 219 17.18 -6.28 0.53
N ASN A 220 17.91 -5.45 1.29
CA ASN A 220 19.29 -5.74 1.65
C ASN A 220 19.41 -6.98 2.55
N LEU A 221 18.53 -7.12 3.56
CA LEU A 221 18.52 -8.28 4.45
C LEU A 221 18.16 -9.57 3.69
N ILE A 222 17.14 -9.54 2.83
CA ILE A 222 16.82 -10.69 1.97
C ILE A 222 18.06 -11.08 1.18
N ARG A 223 18.67 -10.11 0.47
CA ARG A 223 19.86 -10.36 -0.35
C ARG A 223 21.04 -10.89 0.49
N GLY A 224 21.23 -10.35 1.70
CA GLY A 224 22.28 -10.80 2.61
C GLY A 224 22.19 -12.28 2.99
N LEU A 225 20.96 -12.80 3.12
CA LEU A 225 20.70 -14.19 3.51
C LEU A 225 20.69 -15.17 2.35
N LEU A 226 20.59 -14.71 1.09
CA LEU A 226 20.63 -15.59 -0.09
C LEU A 226 22.04 -16.17 -0.32
N SER A 227 22.08 -17.37 -0.90
CA SER A 227 23.32 -17.96 -1.42
C SER A 227 23.91 -17.10 -2.55
N GLU A 228 25.22 -17.21 -2.77
CA GLU A 228 25.91 -16.48 -3.84
C GLU A 228 25.33 -16.77 -5.23
N LYS A 229 24.85 -18.00 -5.46
CA LYS A 229 24.20 -18.38 -6.72
C LYS A 229 22.95 -17.53 -6.97
N LEU A 230 22.02 -17.47 -6.01
CA LEU A 230 20.78 -16.72 -6.15
C LEU A 230 21.01 -15.20 -6.16
N LYS A 231 22.00 -14.70 -5.41
CA LYS A 231 22.44 -13.29 -5.53
C LYS A 231 22.82 -12.93 -6.96
N MET A 232 23.62 -13.79 -7.63
CA MET A 232 24.03 -13.57 -9.00
C MET A 232 22.86 -13.62 -9.99
N GLU A 233 21.90 -14.50 -9.81
CA GLU A 233 20.70 -14.60 -10.65
C GLU A 233 19.82 -13.35 -10.50
N VAL A 234 19.65 -12.83 -9.27
CA VAL A 234 18.95 -11.56 -8.99
C VAL A 234 19.68 -10.38 -9.65
N ASP A 235 21.01 -10.31 -9.52
CA ASP A 235 21.82 -9.23 -10.10
C ASP A 235 21.79 -9.19 -11.64
N ARG A 236 21.64 -10.33 -12.27
CA ARG A 236 21.46 -10.46 -13.73
C ARG A 236 20.01 -10.18 -14.16
N GLY A 237 19.08 -10.03 -13.21
CA GLY A 237 17.66 -9.89 -13.50
C GLY A 237 17.01 -11.17 -14.06
N GLU A 238 17.62 -12.32 -13.83
CA GLU A 238 17.11 -13.63 -14.26
C GLU A 238 15.93 -14.05 -13.39
N ILE A 239 16.01 -13.75 -12.09
CA ILE A 239 14.91 -13.92 -11.13
C ILE A 239 14.69 -12.65 -10.32
N ASP A 240 13.51 -12.55 -9.75
CA ASP A 240 13.14 -11.47 -8.85
C ASP A 240 13.56 -11.76 -7.41
N ILE A 241 13.87 -10.73 -6.61
CA ILE A 241 14.28 -10.92 -5.21
C ILE A 241 13.23 -11.62 -4.35
N THR A 242 11.94 -11.39 -4.64
CA THR A 242 10.84 -12.11 -3.97
C THR A 242 10.88 -13.59 -4.32
N GLU A 243 11.10 -13.91 -5.58
CA GLU A 243 11.20 -15.29 -6.06
C GLU A 243 12.41 -16.00 -5.44
N ALA A 244 13.56 -15.34 -5.38
CA ALA A 244 14.75 -15.87 -4.72
C ALA A 244 14.49 -16.15 -3.22
N ALA A 245 13.84 -15.23 -2.52
CA ALA A 245 13.47 -15.42 -1.12
C ALA A 245 12.50 -16.60 -0.91
N PHE A 246 11.56 -16.79 -1.82
CA PHE A 246 10.66 -17.95 -1.81
C PHE A 246 11.41 -19.27 -1.97
N GLN A 247 12.41 -19.31 -2.85
CA GLN A 247 13.15 -20.54 -3.14
C GLN A 247 14.04 -20.99 -1.98
N GLU A 248 14.66 -20.05 -1.27
CA GLU A 248 15.72 -20.41 -0.32
C GLU A 248 15.40 -20.09 1.15
N LEU A 249 14.64 -19.03 1.43
CA LEU A 249 14.48 -18.51 2.78
C LEU A 249 13.12 -18.81 3.42
N ARG A 250 12.12 -19.25 2.64
CA ARG A 250 10.75 -19.45 3.12
C ARG A 250 10.69 -20.49 4.25
N GLY A 251 9.94 -20.14 5.31
CA GLY A 251 9.77 -21.00 6.49
C GLY A 251 10.91 -20.95 7.50
N THR A 252 12.10 -20.47 7.11
CA THR A 252 13.28 -20.37 8.00
C THR A 252 13.52 -18.92 8.44
N PHE A 253 13.64 -18.00 7.49
CA PHE A 253 13.90 -16.59 7.72
C PHE A 253 12.84 -15.68 7.13
N TYR A 254 12.09 -16.18 6.16
CA TYR A 254 11.22 -15.36 5.33
C TYR A 254 9.82 -15.97 5.23
N GLU A 255 8.82 -15.10 5.30
CA GLU A 255 7.43 -15.42 4.98
C GLU A 255 6.79 -14.35 4.11
N PHE A 256 5.80 -14.78 3.33
CA PHE A 256 5.04 -13.93 2.44
C PHE A 256 3.56 -13.94 2.83
N LEU A 257 2.98 -12.76 2.98
CA LEU A 257 1.56 -12.61 3.30
C LEU A 257 0.72 -12.74 2.03
N GLU A 258 0.08 -13.88 1.83
CA GLU A 258 -0.61 -14.23 0.58
C GLU A 258 -2.00 -13.58 0.44
N VAL A 259 -2.66 -13.17 1.53
CA VAL A 259 -4.06 -12.77 1.50
C VAL A 259 -4.24 -11.28 1.72
N THR A 260 -4.77 -10.58 0.70
CA THR A 260 -5.17 -9.16 0.83
C THR A 260 -6.63 -9.03 1.23
N ARG A 261 -6.88 -8.16 2.23
CA ARG A 261 -8.24 -7.78 2.66
C ARG A 261 -8.70 -6.47 2.04
N ARG A 262 -7.79 -5.78 1.36
CA ARG A 262 -8.06 -4.49 0.72
C ARG A 262 -8.62 -4.67 -0.68
N LEU A 263 -7.92 -5.41 -1.52
CA LEU A 263 -8.26 -5.58 -2.92
C LEU A 263 -9.29 -6.71 -3.07
N PRO A 264 -10.48 -6.45 -3.58
CA PRO A 264 -11.45 -7.50 -3.82
C PRO A 264 -11.10 -8.30 -5.08
N HIS A 265 -11.41 -9.60 -5.10
CA HIS A 265 -11.28 -10.42 -6.31
C HIS A 265 -12.30 -9.96 -7.38
N PRO A 266 -11.87 -9.73 -8.63
CA PRO A 266 -10.56 -10.01 -9.22
C PRO A 266 -9.62 -8.78 -9.32
N SER A 267 -9.84 -7.71 -8.58
CA SER A 267 -8.99 -6.52 -8.71
C SER A 267 -7.57 -6.71 -8.16
N GLU A 268 -7.33 -7.70 -7.30
CA GLU A 268 -6.00 -8.06 -6.87
C GLU A 268 -5.19 -8.76 -7.97
N THR A 269 -5.85 -9.42 -8.93
CA THR A 269 -5.18 -10.30 -9.90
C THR A 269 -4.14 -9.57 -10.76
N PRO A 270 -4.41 -8.38 -11.36
CA PRO A 270 -3.37 -7.65 -12.10
C PRO A 270 -2.18 -7.24 -11.22
N ILE A 271 -2.43 -6.94 -9.96
CA ILE A 271 -1.38 -6.63 -8.97
C ILE A 271 -0.61 -7.90 -8.62
N SER A 272 -1.30 -9.00 -8.37
CA SER A 272 -0.73 -10.30 -8.06
C SER A 272 0.18 -10.80 -9.18
N VAL A 273 -0.32 -10.83 -10.40
CA VAL A 273 0.44 -11.29 -11.58
C VAL A 273 1.57 -10.32 -11.93
N GLY A 274 1.30 -9.01 -11.89
CA GLY A 274 2.27 -7.99 -12.26
C GLY A 274 3.48 -7.91 -11.33
N PHE A 275 3.27 -8.08 -10.02
CA PHE A 275 4.28 -7.79 -9.01
C PHE A 275 4.65 -8.97 -8.11
N TYR A 276 3.78 -9.95 -7.93
CA TYR A 276 3.95 -11.01 -6.93
C TYR A 276 3.89 -12.43 -7.49
N GLY A 277 4.08 -12.59 -8.80
CA GLY A 277 4.12 -13.91 -9.44
C GLY A 277 2.83 -14.74 -9.29
N GLY A 278 1.67 -14.09 -9.08
CA GLY A 278 0.39 -14.77 -8.86
C GLY A 278 0.13 -15.21 -7.41
N ASN A 279 1.02 -14.91 -6.47
CA ASN A 279 0.93 -15.40 -5.08
C ASN A 279 0.01 -14.57 -4.17
N LEU A 280 -0.45 -13.38 -4.59
CA LEU A 280 -1.38 -12.57 -3.83
C LEU A 280 -2.83 -12.97 -4.16
N ARG A 281 -3.65 -13.21 -3.13
CA ARG A 281 -5.06 -13.60 -3.26
C ARG A 281 -5.96 -12.63 -2.49
N ALA A 282 -7.13 -12.34 -3.03
CA ALA A 282 -8.13 -11.56 -2.32
C ALA A 282 -8.89 -12.39 -1.28
N TYR A 283 -9.22 -11.76 -0.15
CA TYR A 283 -10.12 -12.33 0.86
C TYR A 283 -11.59 -12.19 0.47
N LYS A 284 -11.96 -11.06 -0.17
CA LYS A 284 -13.34 -10.74 -0.54
C LYS A 284 -13.51 -10.75 -2.05
N LYS A 285 -14.75 -10.98 -2.50
CA LYS A 285 -15.13 -10.89 -3.90
C LYS A 285 -15.71 -9.52 -4.22
N ALA A 286 -15.41 -9.00 -5.39
CA ALA A 286 -15.90 -7.69 -5.84
C ALA A 286 -17.42 -7.70 -6.07
N ASP A 287 -17.99 -8.79 -6.58
CA ASP A 287 -19.43 -8.89 -6.81
C ASP A 287 -20.25 -8.74 -5.53
N GLU A 288 -19.78 -9.24 -4.39
CA GLU A 288 -20.40 -9.05 -3.09
C GLU A 288 -20.35 -7.58 -2.66
N ILE A 289 -19.17 -6.95 -2.76
CA ILE A 289 -18.96 -5.55 -2.40
C ILE A 289 -19.73 -4.61 -3.33
N LEU A 290 -19.72 -4.87 -4.64
CA LEU A 290 -20.40 -4.01 -5.62
C LEU A 290 -21.92 -4.17 -5.59
N LYS A 291 -22.46 -5.29 -5.11
CA LYS A 291 -23.89 -5.41 -4.77
C LYS A 291 -24.28 -4.45 -3.64
N GLU A 292 -23.44 -4.33 -2.60
CA GLU A 292 -23.67 -3.35 -1.54
C GLU A 292 -23.62 -1.91 -2.08
N VAL A 293 -22.65 -1.63 -2.97
CA VAL A 293 -22.55 -0.33 -3.67
C VAL A 293 -23.78 -0.09 -4.56
N ALA A 294 -24.28 -1.10 -5.26
CA ALA A 294 -25.49 -1.00 -6.08
C ALA A 294 -26.73 -0.61 -5.26
N ASN A 295 -26.83 -1.09 -4.01
CA ASN A 295 -27.93 -0.72 -3.10
C ASN A 295 -27.86 0.76 -2.67
N GLN A 296 -26.70 1.39 -2.76
CA GLN A 296 -26.48 2.81 -2.46
C GLN A 296 -26.68 3.73 -3.69
N TRP A 297 -26.96 3.13 -4.86
CA TRP A 297 -27.11 3.88 -6.11
C TRP A 297 -28.30 4.82 -6.07
N ASP A 298 -28.03 6.13 -6.04
CA ASP A 298 -29.08 7.16 -6.11
C ASP A 298 -29.51 7.40 -7.57
N THR A 299 -30.64 6.82 -7.96
CA THR A 299 -31.17 6.91 -9.31
C THR A 299 -31.56 8.34 -9.71
N ASN A 300 -31.96 9.18 -8.75
CA ASN A 300 -32.34 10.57 -9.05
C ASN A 300 -31.09 11.39 -9.34
N GLU A 301 -30.07 11.32 -8.49
CA GLU A 301 -28.79 11.97 -8.72
C GLU A 301 -28.12 11.50 -10.02
N ALA A 302 -28.17 10.19 -10.32
CA ALA A 302 -27.64 9.65 -11.57
C ALA A 302 -28.37 10.22 -12.79
N ARG A 303 -29.68 10.38 -12.73
CA ARG A 303 -30.48 11.00 -13.81
C ARG A 303 -30.19 12.49 -13.97
N GLU A 304 -30.12 13.21 -12.86
CA GLU A 304 -29.79 14.65 -12.86
C GLU A 304 -28.43 14.88 -13.48
N LEU A 305 -27.40 14.16 -13.05
CA LEU A 305 -26.06 14.24 -13.62
C LEU A 305 -26.07 13.93 -15.11
N SER A 306 -26.72 12.83 -15.52
CA SER A 306 -26.79 12.42 -16.94
C SER A 306 -27.43 13.47 -17.84
N ASN A 307 -28.32 14.30 -17.32
CA ASN A 307 -28.99 15.35 -18.06
C ASN A 307 -28.16 16.65 -18.21
N LEU A 308 -27.04 16.78 -17.48
CA LEU A 308 -26.23 18.00 -17.55
C LEU A 308 -25.50 18.12 -18.90
N ASN A 309 -24.87 17.06 -19.36
CA ASN A 309 -24.23 16.96 -20.67
C ASN A 309 -23.76 15.53 -20.99
N ASP A 310 -23.28 15.32 -22.21
CA ASP A 310 -22.83 14.00 -22.73
C ASP A 310 -21.68 13.41 -21.90
N ASP A 311 -20.78 14.21 -21.36
CA ASP A 311 -19.65 13.70 -20.58
C ASP A 311 -20.13 13.08 -19.25
N TYR A 312 -21.09 13.71 -18.59
CA TYR A 312 -21.73 13.14 -17.40
C TYR A 312 -22.56 11.91 -17.72
N PHE A 313 -23.35 11.96 -18.81
CA PHE A 313 -24.12 10.80 -19.25
C PHE A 313 -23.22 9.57 -19.44
N LYS A 314 -22.13 9.73 -20.17
CA LYS A 314 -21.13 8.68 -20.40
C LYS A 314 -20.50 8.17 -19.12
N THR A 315 -20.12 9.09 -18.21
CA THR A 315 -19.50 8.74 -16.93
C THR A 315 -20.44 7.91 -16.06
N VAL A 316 -21.71 8.31 -15.98
CA VAL A 316 -22.75 7.59 -15.23
C VAL A 316 -23.01 6.21 -15.81
N ASP A 317 -23.11 6.10 -17.14
CA ASP A 317 -23.32 4.82 -17.84
C ASP A 317 -22.16 3.83 -17.60
N ILE A 318 -20.92 4.31 -17.67
CA ILE A 318 -19.74 3.51 -17.39
C ILE A 318 -19.73 3.03 -15.92
N LEU A 319 -20.01 3.93 -14.98
CA LEU A 319 -20.05 3.62 -13.57
C LEU A 319 -21.14 2.60 -13.23
N ASN A 320 -22.34 2.81 -13.78
CA ASN A 320 -23.47 1.87 -13.65
C ASN A 320 -23.13 0.48 -14.23
N SER A 321 -22.48 0.46 -15.39
CA SER A 321 -22.03 -0.79 -16.01
C SER A 321 -21.04 -1.55 -15.14
N ALA A 322 -20.06 -0.87 -14.53
CA ALA A 322 -19.10 -1.50 -13.63
C ALA A 322 -19.77 -2.12 -12.40
N ILE A 323 -20.68 -1.36 -11.78
CA ILE A 323 -21.38 -1.81 -10.57
C ILE A 323 -22.33 -2.97 -10.88
N THR A 324 -23.13 -2.88 -11.94
CA THR A 324 -24.10 -3.93 -12.30
C THR A 324 -23.46 -5.22 -12.79
N THR A 325 -22.28 -5.13 -13.40
CA THR A 325 -21.51 -6.31 -13.85
C THR A 325 -20.57 -6.87 -12.78
N GLY A 326 -20.45 -6.21 -11.64
CA GLY A 326 -19.56 -6.65 -10.55
C GLY A 326 -18.07 -6.46 -10.85
N VAL A 327 -17.72 -5.54 -11.76
CA VAL A 327 -16.34 -5.33 -12.22
C VAL A 327 -15.68 -4.17 -11.47
N PRO A 328 -14.65 -4.43 -10.65
CA PRO A 328 -14.07 -3.42 -9.75
C PRO A 328 -13.06 -2.48 -10.41
N ILE A 329 -12.60 -2.76 -11.63
CA ILE A 329 -11.62 -1.92 -12.34
C ILE A 329 -12.25 -1.31 -13.60
N ILE A 330 -12.18 0.01 -13.70
CA ILE A 330 -12.57 0.78 -14.89
C ILE A 330 -11.29 1.38 -15.47
N TYR A 331 -10.93 1.00 -16.68
CA TYR A 331 -9.84 1.63 -17.39
C TYR A 331 -10.39 2.59 -18.46
N VAL A 332 -10.06 3.85 -18.32
CA VAL A 332 -10.44 4.91 -19.28
C VAL A 332 -9.20 5.35 -20.04
N HIS A 333 -9.13 4.94 -21.29
CA HIS A 333 -8.04 5.33 -22.18
C HIS A 333 -8.19 6.80 -22.58
N VAL A 334 -7.25 7.64 -22.15
CA VAL A 334 -7.22 9.06 -22.46
C VAL A 334 -5.88 9.41 -23.09
N ARG A 335 -5.91 9.78 -24.36
CA ARG A 335 -4.76 10.31 -25.09
C ARG A 335 -4.52 11.78 -24.71
N GLY A 336 -3.31 12.23 -24.86
CA GLY A 336 -2.92 13.61 -24.70
C GLY A 336 -1.61 13.74 -23.94
N ASP A 337 -0.85 14.76 -24.28
CA ASP A 337 0.45 15.03 -23.67
C ASP A 337 0.30 15.91 -22.43
N TYR A 338 1.26 15.75 -21.50
CA TYR A 338 1.45 16.70 -20.43
C TYR A 338 2.02 18.01 -20.96
N LEU A 339 1.55 19.13 -20.46
CA LEU A 339 2.12 20.43 -20.78
C LEU A 339 3.60 20.45 -20.38
N ARG A 340 4.45 21.04 -21.22
CA ARG A 340 5.92 20.98 -21.04
C ARG A 340 6.39 21.60 -19.73
N ASP A 341 5.83 22.76 -19.39
CA ASP A 341 6.26 23.58 -18.25
C ASP A 341 5.54 23.22 -16.95
N TYR A 342 4.40 22.53 -17.06
CA TYR A 342 3.60 22.09 -15.92
C TYR A 342 3.31 20.61 -16.09
N LEU A 343 3.61 19.83 -15.08
CA LEU A 343 3.29 18.39 -15.07
C LEU A 343 1.78 18.17 -14.91
N PHE A 344 1.01 18.70 -15.87
CA PHE A 344 -0.44 18.71 -15.89
C PHE A 344 -1.00 18.22 -17.23
N ASN A 345 -1.94 17.29 -17.18
CA ASN A 345 -2.70 16.81 -18.33
C ASN A 345 -4.18 17.16 -18.13
N GLU A 346 -4.69 18.08 -18.93
CA GLU A 346 -6.04 18.60 -18.79
C GLU A 346 -7.13 17.57 -19.09
N ARG A 347 -6.94 16.75 -20.14
CA ARG A 347 -7.92 15.73 -20.52
C ARG A 347 -8.07 14.66 -19.43
N ARG A 348 -6.96 14.16 -18.90
CA ARG A 348 -6.96 13.21 -17.78
C ARG A 348 -7.56 13.81 -16.52
N ALA A 349 -7.25 15.10 -16.25
CA ALA A 349 -7.85 15.82 -15.15
C ALA A 349 -9.38 15.88 -15.29
N LYS A 350 -9.90 16.28 -16.45
CA LYS A 350 -11.34 16.36 -16.72
C LYS A 350 -12.04 15.02 -16.45
N VAL A 351 -11.53 13.93 -17.01
CA VAL A 351 -12.11 12.60 -16.83
C VAL A 351 -12.08 12.16 -15.37
N GLY A 352 -10.94 12.32 -14.69
CA GLY A 352 -10.82 11.98 -13.27
C GLY A 352 -11.77 12.77 -12.38
N LEU A 353 -11.99 14.06 -12.68
CA LEU A 353 -12.92 14.92 -11.96
C LEU A 353 -14.38 14.51 -12.19
N LEU A 354 -14.75 14.13 -13.42
CA LEU A 354 -16.10 13.63 -13.75
C LEU A 354 -16.42 12.36 -12.96
N PHE A 355 -15.53 11.38 -12.96
CA PHE A 355 -15.73 10.16 -12.18
C PHE A 355 -15.82 10.42 -10.68
N SER A 356 -14.97 11.31 -10.14
CA SER A 356 -15.03 11.64 -8.71
C SER A 356 -16.33 12.33 -8.34
N CYS A 357 -16.82 13.23 -9.20
CA CYS A 357 -18.11 13.89 -9.03
C CYS A 357 -19.26 12.86 -9.05
N ALA A 358 -19.29 11.99 -10.07
CA ALA A 358 -20.32 10.97 -10.19
C ALA A 358 -20.34 10.00 -8.99
N ILE A 359 -19.18 9.46 -8.59
CA ILE A 359 -19.05 8.58 -7.44
C ILE A 359 -19.58 9.28 -6.19
N LYS A 360 -19.13 10.52 -5.94
CA LYS A 360 -19.53 11.25 -4.73
C LYS A 360 -21.03 11.55 -4.71
N LYS A 361 -21.59 12.01 -5.82
CA LYS A 361 -23.02 12.35 -5.92
C LYS A 361 -23.94 11.14 -5.85
N ILE A 362 -23.61 10.09 -6.61
CA ILE A 362 -24.51 8.93 -6.77
C ILE A 362 -24.38 7.94 -5.61
N LEU A 363 -23.14 7.68 -5.17
CA LEU A 363 -22.86 6.66 -4.15
C LEU A 363 -22.71 7.24 -2.75
N LYS A 364 -22.57 8.56 -2.61
CA LYS A 364 -22.35 9.26 -1.32
C LYS A 364 -21.10 8.76 -0.55
N GLU A 365 -20.22 8.03 -1.21
CA GLU A 365 -19.02 7.44 -0.62
C GLU A 365 -17.77 8.32 -0.78
N ASN A 366 -16.71 7.97 -0.05
CA ASN A 366 -15.42 8.63 -0.16
C ASN A 366 -14.72 8.24 -1.45
N VAL A 367 -14.07 9.21 -2.05
CA VAL A 367 -13.27 9.03 -3.26
C VAL A 367 -11.95 9.80 -3.16
N THR A 368 -10.86 9.15 -3.53
CA THR A 368 -9.54 9.76 -3.55
C THR A 368 -8.97 9.76 -4.98
N ILE A 369 -8.59 10.93 -5.46
CA ILE A 369 -7.84 11.09 -6.71
C ILE A 369 -6.36 11.02 -6.39
N VAL A 370 -5.67 10.04 -7.00
CA VAL A 370 -4.23 9.82 -6.84
C VAL A 370 -3.52 10.29 -8.09
N ALA A 371 -2.87 11.45 -7.97
CA ALA A 371 -2.13 12.06 -9.07
C ALA A 371 -0.64 11.71 -9.01
N PRO A 372 0.03 11.60 -10.17
CA PRO A 372 1.46 11.29 -10.21
C PRO A 372 2.32 12.48 -9.77
N TYR A 373 1.85 13.69 -9.97
CA TYR A 373 2.60 14.94 -9.74
C TYR A 373 1.81 15.91 -8.87
N VAL A 374 2.54 16.73 -8.11
CA VAL A 374 1.97 17.78 -7.26
C VAL A 374 1.19 18.79 -8.10
N ASP A 375 1.72 19.20 -9.25
CA ASP A 375 1.03 20.14 -10.14
C ASP A 375 -0.30 19.58 -10.63
N GLN A 376 -0.33 18.30 -11.04
CA GLN A 376 -1.56 17.62 -11.43
C GLN A 376 -2.59 17.62 -10.29
N GLN A 377 -2.15 17.28 -9.08
CA GLN A 377 -3.00 17.26 -7.88
C GLN A 377 -3.58 18.64 -7.56
N LEU A 378 -2.74 19.68 -7.53
CA LEU A 378 -3.15 21.04 -7.20
C LEU A 378 -4.11 21.62 -8.24
N GLN A 379 -3.79 21.45 -9.52
CA GLN A 379 -4.65 21.93 -10.61
C GLN A 379 -6.00 21.21 -10.61
N MET A 380 -6.04 19.91 -10.37
CA MET A 380 -7.30 19.18 -10.26
C MET A 380 -8.14 19.66 -9.07
N LYS A 381 -7.51 19.89 -7.91
CA LYS A 381 -8.20 20.42 -6.73
C LYS A 381 -8.83 21.81 -7.00
N LEU A 382 -8.09 22.71 -7.63
CA LEU A 382 -8.59 24.04 -8.00
C LEU A 382 -9.75 23.96 -9.00
N ARG A 383 -9.60 23.13 -10.05
CA ARG A 383 -10.63 22.94 -11.07
C ARG A 383 -11.89 22.27 -10.54
N MET A 384 -11.77 21.35 -9.57
CA MET A 384 -12.92 20.74 -8.91
C MET A 384 -13.82 21.81 -8.30
N HIS A 385 -13.26 22.73 -7.53
CA HIS A 385 -14.04 23.82 -6.94
C HIS A 385 -14.66 24.74 -7.98
N HIS A 386 -13.93 25.06 -9.04
CA HIS A 386 -14.39 26.02 -10.04
C HIS A 386 -15.43 25.44 -11.01
N LEU A 387 -15.26 24.19 -11.44
CA LEU A 387 -16.09 23.59 -12.49
C LEU A 387 -17.24 22.72 -11.94
N TYR A 388 -17.11 22.21 -10.73
CA TYR A 388 -18.03 21.22 -10.16
C TYR A 388 -18.61 21.67 -8.81
N GLY A 389 -18.29 22.90 -8.36
CA GLY A 389 -18.77 23.43 -7.10
C GLY A 389 -20.29 23.50 -7.02
N ASP A 390 -20.93 23.97 -8.08
CA ASP A 390 -22.40 24.08 -8.17
C ASP A 390 -23.09 22.69 -8.14
N VAL A 391 -22.45 21.69 -8.73
CA VAL A 391 -22.98 20.31 -8.79
C VAL A 391 -22.81 19.59 -7.45
N LEU A 392 -21.66 19.73 -6.81
CA LEU A 392 -21.29 19.01 -5.58
C LEU A 392 -21.70 19.73 -4.30
N GLY A 393 -21.77 21.06 -4.30
CA GLY A 393 -22.01 21.82 -3.07
C GLY A 393 -21.01 21.48 -1.97
N GLU A 394 -21.50 21.16 -0.77
CA GLU A 394 -20.67 20.78 0.37
C GLU A 394 -19.93 19.44 0.19
N ASP A 395 -20.42 18.54 -0.66
CA ASP A 395 -19.81 17.24 -0.95
C ASP A 395 -18.40 17.33 -1.53
N ILE A 396 -18.07 18.49 -2.11
CA ILE A 396 -16.74 18.75 -2.67
C ILE A 396 -15.62 18.59 -1.64
N LYS A 397 -15.90 18.87 -0.35
CA LYS A 397 -14.93 18.75 0.74
C LYS A 397 -14.56 17.30 1.07
N ALA A 398 -15.41 16.36 0.68
CA ALA A 398 -15.21 14.94 0.92
C ALA A 398 -14.41 14.24 -0.20
N ILE A 399 -14.06 14.96 -1.28
CA ILE A 399 -13.18 14.45 -2.33
C ILE A 399 -11.73 14.73 -1.94
N ASN A 400 -10.95 13.65 -1.80
CA ASN A 400 -9.54 13.75 -1.45
C ASN A 400 -8.66 13.85 -2.69
N PHE A 401 -7.68 14.75 -2.65
CA PHE A 401 -6.66 14.88 -3.68
C PHE A 401 -5.28 14.60 -3.07
N THR A 402 -4.58 13.63 -3.61
CA THR A 402 -3.28 13.24 -3.08
C THR A 402 -2.29 12.89 -4.19
N THR A 403 -1.02 12.84 -3.86
CA THR A 403 0.00 12.26 -4.73
C THR A 403 0.31 10.83 -4.30
N ILE A 404 0.94 10.05 -5.20
CA ILE A 404 1.29 8.66 -4.93
C ILE A 404 2.12 8.53 -3.65
N HIS A 405 3.12 9.39 -3.44
CA HIS A 405 3.93 9.38 -2.21
C HIS A 405 3.12 9.62 -0.93
N ARG A 406 2.15 10.53 -0.97
CA ARG A 406 1.29 10.81 0.20
C ARG A 406 0.25 9.73 0.45
N MET A 407 -0.03 8.90 -0.57
CA MET A 407 -0.95 7.77 -0.48
C MET A 407 -0.31 6.54 0.17
N LEU A 408 1.01 6.55 0.44
CA LEU A 408 1.70 5.48 1.12
C LEU A 408 1.07 5.20 2.49
N GLY A 409 0.69 3.94 2.74
CA GLY A 409 0.01 3.52 3.95
C GLY A 409 -1.46 3.95 4.08
N ALA A 410 -2.00 4.72 3.11
CA ALA A 410 -3.42 5.08 3.05
C ALA A 410 -4.20 4.20 2.08
N GLU A 411 -5.53 4.21 2.22
CA GLU A 411 -6.47 3.48 1.39
C GLU A 411 -7.82 4.21 1.38
N ASP A 412 -8.65 3.96 0.37
CA ASP A 412 -10.00 4.51 0.31
C ASP A 412 -10.97 3.55 -0.37
N SER A 413 -12.28 3.80 -0.26
CA SER A 413 -13.32 3.02 -0.93
C SER A 413 -13.12 3.05 -2.44
N HIS A 414 -13.01 4.22 -3.01
CA HIS A 414 -12.87 4.44 -4.45
C HIS A 414 -11.61 5.23 -4.75
N ILE A 415 -10.82 4.72 -5.69
CA ILE A 415 -9.58 5.36 -6.13
C ILE A 415 -9.69 5.73 -7.62
N ILE A 416 -9.32 6.96 -7.92
CA ILE A 416 -9.12 7.43 -9.29
C ILE A 416 -7.62 7.65 -9.52
N ALA A 417 -7.01 6.75 -10.26
CA ALA A 417 -5.58 6.75 -10.56
C ALA A 417 -5.33 7.51 -11.87
N ILE A 418 -4.75 8.70 -11.77
CA ILE A 418 -4.32 9.47 -12.95
C ILE A 418 -2.92 9.02 -13.33
N LEU A 419 -2.78 8.44 -14.51
CA LEU A 419 -1.48 7.98 -15.00
C LEU A 419 -0.56 9.17 -15.33
N GLY A 420 0.72 9.00 -15.07
CA GLY A 420 1.73 10.01 -15.31
C GLY A 420 2.11 10.18 -16.78
N LYS A 421 3.17 10.94 -17.00
CA LYS A 421 3.69 11.23 -18.33
C LYS A 421 4.35 9.98 -18.90
N GLU A 422 3.91 9.57 -20.07
CA GLU A 422 4.52 8.49 -20.80
C GLU A 422 5.86 8.94 -21.41
N ARG A 423 6.75 7.99 -21.60
CA ARG A 423 8.08 8.23 -22.16
C ARG A 423 7.98 8.65 -23.62
N THR A 424 8.24 9.92 -23.93
CA THR A 424 8.29 10.43 -25.30
C THR A 424 9.57 11.21 -25.55
N GLY A 425 10.47 10.70 -26.42
CA GLY A 425 11.60 11.46 -26.98
C GLY A 425 12.82 11.65 -26.06
N ARG A 426 13.80 12.40 -26.59
CA ARG A 426 15.18 12.53 -26.04
C ARG A 426 15.36 13.54 -24.89
N LEU A 427 14.34 14.26 -24.46
CA LEU A 427 14.46 15.30 -23.44
C LEU A 427 13.75 14.83 -22.16
N TYR A 428 14.49 14.10 -21.35
CA TYR A 428 14.05 13.63 -20.05
C TYR A 428 14.66 14.46 -18.93
N HIS A 429 13.82 15.11 -18.12
CA HIS A 429 14.19 15.41 -16.76
C HIS A 429 13.89 14.17 -15.90
N GLU A 430 14.88 13.64 -15.22
CA GLU A 430 14.81 12.47 -14.34
C GLU A 430 13.62 12.52 -13.36
N ARG A 431 13.22 13.73 -12.93
CA ARG A 431 12.08 13.97 -12.04
C ARG A 431 10.71 13.55 -12.56
N THR A 432 10.56 13.30 -13.87
CA THR A 432 9.26 12.91 -14.45
C THR A 432 9.12 11.41 -14.69
N ILE A 433 10.21 10.67 -14.52
CA ILE A 433 10.29 9.24 -14.86
C ILE A 433 9.89 8.35 -13.70
N TYR A 434 10.01 8.84 -12.45
CA TYR A 434 9.78 8.02 -11.25
C TYR A 434 8.40 7.33 -11.25
N PHE A 435 7.41 7.94 -11.85
CA PHE A 435 6.07 7.37 -12.00
C PHE A 435 6.07 6.03 -12.78
N MET A 436 7.08 5.79 -13.61
CA MET A 436 7.19 4.59 -14.43
C MET A 436 7.92 3.44 -13.72
N GLU A 437 8.40 3.70 -12.50
CA GLU A 437 8.95 2.66 -11.64
C GLU A 437 7.83 1.69 -11.23
N PRO A 438 8.02 0.39 -11.36
CA PRO A 438 6.99 -0.61 -11.06
C PRO A 438 6.41 -0.47 -9.65
N GLU A 439 7.24 -0.13 -8.67
CA GLU A 439 6.88 0.04 -7.26
C GLU A 439 5.93 1.22 -7.06
N VAL A 440 6.18 2.34 -7.75
CA VAL A 440 5.31 3.53 -7.74
C VAL A 440 3.95 3.21 -8.34
N PHE A 441 3.95 2.49 -9.45
CA PHE A 441 2.75 2.06 -10.14
C PHE A 441 1.93 1.08 -9.29
N ASN A 442 2.59 0.10 -8.66
CA ASN A 442 1.95 -0.81 -7.71
C ASN A 442 1.25 -0.06 -6.57
N VAL A 443 1.92 0.94 -5.97
CA VAL A 443 1.30 1.76 -4.93
C VAL A 443 0.07 2.50 -5.45
N GLN A 444 0.14 3.10 -6.64
CA GLN A 444 -0.96 3.87 -7.20
C GLN A 444 -2.21 3.02 -7.42
N LEU A 445 -2.05 1.80 -7.92
CA LEU A 445 -3.16 0.94 -8.33
C LEU A 445 -3.69 0.01 -7.24
N SER A 446 -3.03 -0.07 -6.08
CA SER A 446 -3.39 -1.00 -5.01
C SER A 446 -4.00 -0.34 -3.77
N ARG A 447 -4.69 0.82 -3.91
CA ARG A 447 -5.22 1.60 -2.78
C ARG A 447 -6.73 1.55 -2.60
N HIS A 448 -7.46 0.97 -3.54
CA HIS A 448 -8.92 0.87 -3.51
C HIS A 448 -9.42 -0.31 -2.67
N LYS A 449 -10.63 -0.17 -2.13
CA LYS A 449 -11.37 -1.25 -1.45
C LYS A 449 -12.57 -1.73 -2.24
N LYS A 450 -13.10 -0.88 -3.14
CA LYS A 450 -14.31 -1.16 -3.91
C LYS A 450 -14.06 -0.96 -5.42
N LEU A 451 -13.83 0.27 -5.87
CA LEU A 451 -13.62 0.58 -7.28
C LEU A 451 -12.27 1.27 -7.53
N LEU A 452 -11.65 0.90 -8.63
CA LEU A 452 -10.47 1.55 -9.19
C LEU A 452 -10.80 2.09 -10.58
N VAL A 453 -10.67 3.41 -10.76
CA VAL A 453 -10.74 4.05 -12.08
C VAL A 453 -9.33 4.45 -12.51
N ILE A 454 -8.82 3.85 -13.58
CA ILE A 454 -7.51 4.15 -14.15
C ILE A 454 -7.71 5.09 -15.33
N VAL A 455 -7.12 6.28 -15.30
CA VAL A 455 -7.27 7.31 -16.33
C VAL A 455 -5.93 7.61 -16.99
N GLY A 456 -5.77 7.26 -18.26
CA GLY A 456 -4.54 7.53 -18.99
C GLY A 456 -4.31 6.61 -20.18
N ASP A 457 -3.04 6.42 -20.55
CA ASP A 457 -2.64 5.61 -21.70
C ASP A 457 -1.72 4.46 -21.26
N LEU A 458 -2.31 3.31 -20.91
CA LEU A 458 -1.58 2.11 -20.52
C LEU A 458 -0.76 1.52 -21.68
N PHE A 459 -1.16 1.74 -22.92
CA PHE A 459 -0.42 1.19 -24.07
C PHE A 459 1.00 1.77 -24.18
N LYS A 460 1.17 3.04 -23.77
CA LYS A 460 2.48 3.66 -23.71
C LYS A 460 3.33 3.16 -22.53
N LEU A 461 2.69 2.60 -21.49
CA LEU A 461 3.35 2.00 -20.34
C LEU A 461 3.76 0.54 -20.54
N ARG A 462 3.44 -0.04 -21.69
CA ARG A 462 3.67 -1.46 -21.98
C ARG A 462 5.08 -1.96 -21.69
N ARG A 463 6.10 -1.10 -21.82
CA ARG A 463 7.49 -1.48 -21.61
C ARG A 463 7.85 -1.58 -20.12
N GLU A 464 7.32 -0.68 -19.31
CA GLU A 464 7.68 -0.48 -17.91
C GLU A 464 6.81 -1.31 -16.96
N ALA A 465 5.52 -1.43 -17.27
CA ALA A 465 4.56 -2.23 -16.52
C ALA A 465 4.04 -3.42 -17.36
N LYS A 466 4.93 -4.09 -18.08
CA LYS A 466 4.60 -5.09 -19.10
C LYS A 466 3.65 -6.17 -18.59
N LYS A 467 3.96 -6.82 -17.48
CA LYS A 467 3.14 -7.91 -16.92
C LYS A 467 1.74 -7.45 -16.55
N MET A 468 1.63 -6.27 -15.94
CA MET A 468 0.33 -5.71 -15.57
C MET A 468 -0.46 -5.25 -16.80
N TYR A 469 0.22 -4.67 -17.79
CA TYR A 469 -0.39 -4.32 -19.05
C TYR A 469 -0.93 -5.57 -19.78
N GLU A 470 -0.11 -6.61 -19.89
CA GLU A 470 -0.49 -7.89 -20.51
C GLU A 470 -1.71 -8.49 -19.82
N TYR A 471 -1.77 -8.45 -18.49
CA TYR A 471 -2.93 -8.90 -17.76
C TYR A 471 -4.18 -8.04 -18.02
N LEU A 472 -4.07 -6.71 -17.92
CA LEU A 472 -5.20 -5.78 -18.13
C LEU A 472 -5.69 -5.76 -19.58
N SER A 473 -4.82 -6.06 -20.54
CA SER A 473 -5.17 -6.15 -21.97
C SER A 473 -5.65 -7.52 -22.42
N GLY A 474 -5.59 -8.53 -21.55
CA GLY A 474 -5.92 -9.92 -21.86
C GLY A 474 -4.84 -10.66 -22.65
N GLU A 475 -3.65 -10.08 -22.82
CA GLU A 475 -2.50 -10.78 -23.38
C GLU A 475 -1.91 -11.75 -22.34
N GLU A 476 -1.76 -13.03 -22.66
CA GLU A 476 -1.07 -13.97 -21.79
C GLU A 476 0.41 -13.59 -21.63
N PRO A 477 0.95 -13.61 -20.39
CA PRO A 477 2.37 -13.38 -20.16
C PRO A 477 3.17 -14.50 -20.84
N ARG A 478 4.03 -14.15 -21.78
CA ARG A 478 4.81 -15.12 -22.59
C ARG A 478 5.87 -15.92 -21.84
N SER A 479 5.97 -15.83 -20.51
CA SER A 479 7.06 -16.44 -19.75
C SER A 479 6.73 -16.89 -18.33
N PHE A 480 5.53 -17.39 -18.05
CA PHE A 480 5.29 -18.13 -16.83
C PHE A 480 5.38 -19.62 -17.11
N GLN A 481 6.44 -20.28 -16.61
CA GLN A 481 6.41 -21.72 -16.44
C GLN A 481 5.26 -22.04 -15.47
N GLU A 482 4.35 -22.88 -15.97
CA GLU A 482 3.22 -23.40 -15.21
C GLU A 482 3.70 -24.14 -13.95
N SER A 483 3.82 -23.47 -12.85
CA SER A 483 3.79 -24.10 -11.55
C SER A 483 2.42 -23.85 -10.91
N SER A 484 1.51 -24.79 -11.19
CA SER A 484 0.42 -25.25 -10.34
C SER A 484 -0.76 -24.34 -9.97
N LEU A 485 -1.13 -23.33 -10.74
CA LEU A 485 -2.47 -22.77 -10.66
C LEU A 485 -3.08 -22.65 -12.05
N LYS A 486 -3.73 -23.75 -12.51
CA LYS A 486 -4.69 -23.72 -13.60
C LYS A 486 -5.94 -22.95 -13.16
N LEU A 487 -5.83 -21.64 -12.98
CA LEU A 487 -6.94 -20.77 -13.22
C LEU A 487 -7.13 -20.79 -14.74
N LYS A 488 -8.13 -21.54 -15.22
CA LYS A 488 -8.69 -21.33 -16.55
C LYS A 488 -9.29 -19.93 -16.56
N VAL A 489 -8.45 -18.93 -16.82
CA VAL A 489 -8.91 -17.64 -17.30
C VAL A 489 -9.50 -17.95 -18.68
N LYS A 490 -10.81 -17.96 -18.80
CA LYS A 490 -11.44 -17.93 -20.10
C LYS A 490 -10.93 -16.67 -20.79
N GLN A 491 -10.21 -16.85 -21.88
CA GLN A 491 -9.64 -15.80 -22.72
C GLN A 491 -10.64 -14.66 -22.90
N LEU A 492 -10.17 -13.45 -22.67
CA LEU A 492 -10.71 -12.28 -23.33
C LEU A 492 -10.69 -12.56 -24.82
N GLU A 493 -11.85 -12.72 -25.43
CA GLU A 493 -11.98 -12.95 -26.89
C GLU A 493 -11.73 -11.65 -27.69
N MET A 494 -10.88 -10.76 -27.19
CA MET A 494 -10.41 -9.62 -27.96
C MET A 494 -8.89 -9.68 -28.06
N THR A 495 -8.43 -9.93 -29.27
CA THR A 495 -6.99 -9.87 -29.61
C THR A 495 -6.52 -8.42 -29.52
N THR A 496 -5.22 -8.22 -29.25
CA THR A 496 -4.55 -6.91 -29.29
C THR A 496 -4.83 -6.17 -30.60
N GLU A 497 -5.02 -6.91 -31.70
CA GLU A 497 -5.39 -6.36 -33.01
C GLU A 497 -6.78 -5.76 -32.99
N GLN A 498 -7.75 -6.40 -32.38
CA GLN A 498 -9.12 -5.87 -32.24
C GLN A 498 -9.17 -4.63 -31.35
N ILE A 499 -8.37 -4.58 -30.31
CA ILE A 499 -8.20 -3.38 -29.48
C ILE A 499 -7.49 -2.28 -30.27
N LEU A 500 -6.51 -2.62 -31.11
CA LEU A 500 -5.81 -1.70 -31.99
C LEU A 500 -6.68 -1.25 -33.18
N GLU A 501 -7.50 -2.11 -33.74
CA GLU A 501 -8.50 -1.75 -34.77
C GLU A 501 -9.56 -0.80 -34.20
N LEU A 502 -10.07 -1.07 -33.01
CA LEU A 502 -10.94 -0.13 -32.28
C LEU A 502 -10.25 1.19 -31.98
N ALA A 503 -8.92 1.16 -31.78
CA ALA A 503 -8.09 2.36 -31.60
C ALA A 503 -7.83 3.13 -32.92
N ASN A 504 -7.85 2.46 -34.07
CA ASN A 504 -7.59 3.05 -35.37
C ASN A 504 -8.86 3.45 -36.13
N ILE A 505 -10.05 3.02 -35.71
CA ILE A 505 -11.30 3.49 -36.28
C ILE A 505 -11.48 4.95 -35.91
N SER A 506 -11.09 5.76 -36.87
CA SER A 506 -11.14 7.21 -36.91
C SER A 506 -12.50 7.79 -36.57
N SER A 507 -12.43 8.96 -35.98
CA SER A 507 -13.43 10.01 -36.02
C SER A 507 -14.89 9.59 -35.77
N TYR A 508 -15.32 9.78 -34.58
CA TYR A 508 -16.54 10.47 -34.19
C TYR A 508 -16.72 10.40 -32.66
N ASN A 509 -17.11 11.52 -32.12
CA ASN A 509 -17.44 11.86 -30.73
C ASN A 509 -18.31 10.85 -29.96
N THR A 510 -17.85 9.62 -29.77
CA THR A 510 -18.59 8.63 -28.98
C THR A 510 -17.65 7.81 -28.12
N LEU A 511 -17.93 7.78 -26.85
CA LEU A 511 -17.50 6.71 -25.98
C LEU A 511 -17.98 5.40 -26.61
N ARG A 512 -17.09 4.61 -27.17
CA ARG A 512 -17.43 3.26 -27.56
C ARG A 512 -17.14 2.34 -26.40
N ARG A 513 -18.19 1.69 -25.93
CA ARG A 513 -18.11 0.54 -25.06
C ARG A 513 -17.37 -0.55 -25.84
N VAL A 514 -16.19 -0.93 -25.40
CA VAL A 514 -15.62 -2.22 -25.80
C VAL A 514 -16.56 -3.25 -25.20
N PRO A 515 -17.01 -4.29 -25.97
CA PRO A 515 -17.87 -5.32 -25.40
C PRO A 515 -17.32 -5.75 -24.06
N SER A 516 -18.17 -5.77 -23.06
CA SER A 516 -17.79 -6.08 -21.70
C SER A 516 -16.93 -7.34 -21.71
N VAL A 517 -15.75 -7.24 -21.21
CA VAL A 517 -15.00 -8.37 -20.72
C VAL A 517 -16.00 -9.23 -19.95
N SER A 518 -16.06 -10.51 -20.24
CA SER A 518 -16.98 -11.40 -19.54
C SER A 518 -16.81 -11.23 -18.04
N SER A 519 -17.85 -11.40 -17.26
CA SER A 519 -17.92 -11.18 -15.82
C SER A 519 -16.89 -11.93 -14.96
N GLY A 520 -15.80 -12.41 -15.54
CA GLY A 520 -14.66 -13.09 -14.91
C GLY A 520 -13.34 -12.31 -14.93
N ASP A 521 -13.21 -11.25 -15.72
CA ASP A 521 -11.89 -10.67 -16.04
C ASP A 521 -11.55 -9.38 -15.29
N GLY A 522 -12.45 -8.88 -14.47
CA GLY A 522 -12.17 -7.84 -13.48
C GLY A 522 -11.89 -6.43 -13.96
N CYS A 523 -11.93 -6.16 -15.27
CA CYS A 523 -11.66 -4.83 -15.80
C CYS A 523 -12.62 -4.45 -16.93
N LEU A 524 -13.16 -3.22 -16.88
CA LEU A 524 -13.88 -2.60 -18.00
C LEU A 524 -12.98 -1.57 -18.69
N PHE A 525 -12.89 -1.65 -20.00
CA PHE A 525 -12.09 -0.76 -20.82
C PHE A 525 -12.97 0.22 -21.59
N PHE A 526 -12.63 1.49 -21.53
CA PHE A 526 -13.31 2.56 -22.26
C PHE A 526 -12.30 3.51 -22.91
N ARG A 527 -12.66 4.03 -24.09
CA ARG A 527 -11.89 5.08 -24.75
C ARG A 527 -12.62 6.41 -24.61
N TRP A 528 -11.91 7.43 -24.12
CA TRP A 528 -12.40 8.80 -24.02
C TRP A 528 -11.71 9.66 -25.07
N GLU A 529 -12.48 10.19 -26.01
CA GLU A 529 -12.00 11.08 -27.09
C GLU A 529 -12.27 12.55 -26.78
#